data_5c01438cb8142c86ac0dfc5bee051cd7
#
_entry.id   5c01438cb8142c86ac0dfc5bee051cd7
#
_cell.length_a   1.000
_cell.length_b   1.000
_cell.length_c   1.000
_cell.angle_alpha   90.00
_cell.angle_beta   90.00
_cell.angle_gamma   90.00
#
_symmetry.space_group_name_H-M   'P 1'
#
loop_
_entity.id
_entity.type
_entity.pdbx_description
1 polymer ?
#
loop_
_entity_poly.entity_id
_entity_poly.type
_entity_poly.pdbx_seq_one_letter_code
_entity_poly.pdbx_strand_id
1 'polypeptide(L)'
;MRQHREDGADFIKIMISGIMDFDHYGVLTDVGYPAQDIRELIHIAHEEGFSVMAHANGAEVVEAAARAGVDSVEHGAYLNQEALCAMKENGCVWCPTLSAIGNLKGKGRFDEGAVSRILDSALENVYEFSQMGGLIAPGTDAGAWAVPHGSLTEYQWMKTALGADTDRILKQGAAKTMEKF
;
A
#
# COMPACT_ATOMS: atom_id res chain seq x y z
N MET A 1 -13.90 -13.17 -12.79
CA MET A 1 -13.47 -12.18 -13.80
C MET A 1 -14.54 -11.85 -14.84
N ARG A 2 -15.18 -12.84 -15.52
CA ARG A 2 -16.20 -12.56 -16.56
C ARG A 2 -17.35 -11.66 -16.06
N GLN A 3 -17.90 -11.93 -14.87
CA GLN A 3 -18.95 -11.11 -14.27
C GLN A 3 -18.49 -9.65 -14.05
N HIS A 4 -17.28 -9.43 -13.56
CA HIS A 4 -16.74 -8.08 -13.35
C HIS A 4 -16.64 -7.27 -14.65
N ARG A 5 -16.30 -7.95 -15.76
CA ARG A 5 -16.28 -7.32 -17.09
C ARG A 5 -17.69 -6.95 -17.56
N GLU A 6 -18.67 -7.85 -17.38
CA GLU A 6 -20.07 -7.59 -17.69
C GLU A 6 -20.65 -6.45 -16.84
N ASP A 7 -20.20 -6.32 -15.60
CA ASP A 7 -20.59 -5.26 -14.67
C ASP A 7 -19.85 -3.93 -14.92
N GLY A 8 -18.88 -3.90 -15.85
CA GLY A 8 -18.15 -2.69 -16.24
C GLY A 8 -17.09 -2.26 -15.24
N ALA A 9 -16.46 -3.21 -14.54
CA ALA A 9 -15.33 -2.91 -13.64
C ALA A 9 -14.11 -2.44 -14.44
N ASP A 10 -13.42 -1.40 -13.95
CA ASP A 10 -12.20 -0.86 -14.56
C ASP A 10 -10.96 -1.66 -14.15
N PHE A 11 -10.93 -2.20 -12.94
CA PHE A 11 -9.82 -2.97 -12.38
C PHE A 11 -10.31 -3.99 -11.33
N ILE A 12 -9.41 -4.84 -10.87
CA ILE A 12 -9.67 -5.81 -9.80
C ILE A 12 -8.96 -5.39 -8.52
N LYS A 13 -9.73 -5.23 -7.43
CA LYS A 13 -9.17 -5.07 -6.07
C LYS A 13 -9.18 -6.40 -5.36
N ILE A 14 -7.99 -6.81 -4.85
CA ILE A 14 -7.83 -8.01 -4.03
C ILE A 14 -7.32 -7.66 -2.65
N MET A 15 -7.65 -8.49 -1.67
CA MET A 15 -7.11 -8.42 -0.31
C MET A 15 -6.33 -9.72 -0.06
N ILE A 16 -5.01 -9.64 0.00
CA ILE A 16 -4.11 -10.79 0.01
C ILE A 16 -3.37 -10.98 1.34
N SER A 17 -3.62 -10.13 2.31
CA SER A 17 -3.14 -10.28 3.69
C SER A 17 -4.15 -9.72 4.68
N GLY A 18 -3.91 -9.96 5.97
CA GLY A 18 -4.60 -9.27 7.06
C GLY A 18 -4.20 -7.80 7.20
N ILE A 19 -4.88 -7.11 8.10
CA ILE A 19 -4.56 -5.74 8.51
C ILE A 19 -3.53 -5.74 9.66
N MET A 20 -2.92 -4.60 9.93
CA MET A 20 -2.03 -4.41 11.08
C MET A 20 -2.80 -4.56 12.40
N ASP A 21 -2.21 -5.24 13.37
CA ASP A 21 -2.64 -5.18 14.77
C ASP A 21 -2.03 -3.90 15.39
N PHE A 22 -2.87 -2.95 15.75
CA PHE A 22 -2.41 -1.68 16.28
C PHE A 22 -2.05 -1.71 17.78
N ASP A 23 -2.29 -2.82 18.45
CA ASP A 23 -1.83 -3.06 19.82
C ASP A 23 -0.51 -3.84 19.89
N HIS A 24 -0.14 -4.51 18.80
CA HIS A 24 1.07 -5.35 18.75
C HIS A 24 1.88 -5.10 17.47
N TYR A 25 2.98 -4.36 17.60
CA TYR A 25 3.89 -4.09 16.47
C TYR A 25 4.40 -5.37 15.81
N GLY A 26 4.36 -5.41 14.48
CA GLY A 26 4.84 -6.54 13.68
C GLY A 26 3.83 -7.66 13.52
N VAL A 27 2.62 -7.52 14.06
CA VAL A 27 1.56 -8.51 13.98
C VAL A 27 0.52 -8.11 12.93
N LEU A 28 0.09 -9.07 12.11
CA LEU A 28 -1.03 -8.96 11.20
C LEU A 28 -2.19 -9.85 11.68
N THR A 29 -3.41 -9.43 11.42
CA THR A 29 -4.62 -10.20 11.77
C THR A 29 -4.75 -11.51 10.99
N ASP A 30 -4.04 -11.62 9.85
CA ASP A 30 -3.93 -12.81 9.03
C ASP A 30 -2.58 -12.79 8.30
N VAL A 31 -1.95 -13.95 8.14
CA VAL A 31 -0.65 -14.09 7.47
C VAL A 31 -0.70 -13.88 5.95
N GLY A 32 -1.90 -13.92 5.38
CA GLY A 32 -2.09 -13.73 3.94
C GLY A 32 -2.03 -15.03 3.11
N TYR A 33 -2.21 -14.88 1.81
CA TYR A 33 -2.21 -15.99 0.86
C TYR A 33 -0.81 -16.50 0.56
N PRO A 34 -0.67 -17.81 0.25
CA PRO A 34 0.57 -18.35 -0.29
C PRO A 34 1.00 -17.64 -1.59
N ALA A 35 2.30 -17.49 -1.81
CA ALA A 35 2.85 -16.81 -2.99
C ALA A 35 2.35 -17.37 -4.32
N GLN A 36 2.06 -18.68 -4.38
CA GLN A 36 1.51 -19.32 -5.58
C GLN A 36 0.10 -18.81 -5.88
N ASP A 37 -0.75 -18.71 -4.86
CA ASP A 37 -2.15 -18.26 -5.01
C ASP A 37 -2.18 -16.78 -5.40
N ILE A 38 -1.32 -15.95 -4.78
CA ILE A 38 -1.14 -14.53 -5.15
C ILE A 38 -0.79 -14.40 -6.64
N ARG A 39 0.17 -15.20 -7.12
CA ARG A 39 0.60 -15.19 -8.51
C ARG A 39 -0.53 -15.60 -9.45
N GLU A 40 -1.27 -16.65 -9.10
CA GLU A 40 -2.39 -17.13 -9.91
C GLU A 40 -3.51 -16.09 -10.01
N LEU A 41 -3.89 -15.45 -8.88
CA LEU A 41 -4.91 -14.41 -8.84
C LEU A 41 -4.55 -13.23 -9.75
N ILE A 42 -3.31 -12.73 -9.65
CA ILE A 42 -2.84 -11.59 -10.44
C ILE A 42 -2.78 -11.98 -11.92
N HIS A 43 -2.24 -13.15 -12.24
CA HIS A 43 -2.14 -13.65 -13.61
C HIS A 43 -3.52 -13.78 -14.28
N ILE A 44 -4.49 -14.39 -13.60
CA ILE A 44 -5.87 -14.51 -14.11
C ILE A 44 -6.49 -13.13 -14.38
N ALA A 45 -6.26 -12.14 -13.49
CA ALA A 45 -6.79 -10.80 -13.70
C ALA A 45 -6.16 -10.14 -14.94
N HIS A 46 -4.85 -10.24 -15.10
CA HIS A 46 -4.12 -9.69 -16.25
C HIS A 46 -4.51 -10.37 -17.57
N GLU A 47 -4.67 -11.70 -17.60
CA GLU A 47 -5.15 -12.40 -18.81
C GLU A 47 -6.56 -11.96 -19.23
N GLU A 48 -7.37 -11.56 -18.26
CA GLU A 48 -8.70 -10.99 -18.52
C GLU A 48 -8.67 -9.49 -18.82
N GLY A 49 -7.47 -8.87 -18.87
CA GLY A 49 -7.28 -7.47 -19.23
C GLY A 49 -7.54 -6.47 -18.12
N PHE A 50 -7.55 -6.91 -16.86
CA PHE A 50 -7.69 -6.02 -15.70
C PHE A 50 -6.36 -5.71 -15.05
N SER A 51 -6.13 -4.47 -14.67
CA SER A 51 -5.10 -4.12 -13.71
C SER A 51 -5.50 -4.57 -12.29
N VAL A 52 -4.51 -4.82 -11.44
CA VAL A 52 -4.72 -5.36 -10.08
C VAL A 52 -4.21 -4.40 -9.02
N MET A 53 -5.12 -4.04 -8.12
CA MET A 53 -4.84 -3.26 -6.91
C MET A 53 -4.91 -4.19 -5.69
N ALA A 54 -3.85 -4.27 -4.86
CA ALA A 54 -3.79 -5.21 -3.76
C ALA A 54 -3.67 -4.52 -2.39
N HIS A 55 -4.64 -4.79 -1.49
CA HIS A 55 -4.37 -4.63 -0.07
C HIS A 55 -3.36 -5.72 0.33
N ALA A 56 -2.17 -5.31 0.74
CA ALA A 56 -1.08 -6.21 1.09
C ALA A 56 -0.21 -5.63 2.21
N ASN A 57 0.02 -6.39 3.25
CA ASN A 57 0.90 -6.08 4.37
C ASN A 57 1.84 -7.28 4.62
N GLY A 58 2.99 -6.99 5.19
CA GLY A 58 4.05 -7.97 5.42
C GLY A 58 4.96 -8.16 4.21
N ALA A 59 6.27 -8.20 4.47
CA ALA A 59 7.29 -8.19 3.43
C ALA A 59 7.14 -9.35 2.44
N GLU A 60 6.91 -10.57 2.92
CA GLU A 60 6.79 -11.77 2.06
C GLU A 60 5.62 -11.69 1.09
N VAL A 61 4.45 -11.21 1.58
CA VAL A 61 3.24 -11.07 0.75
C VAL A 61 3.42 -9.98 -0.30
N VAL A 62 3.97 -8.83 0.10
CA VAL A 62 4.22 -7.72 -0.81
C VAL A 62 5.28 -8.07 -1.85
N GLU A 63 6.36 -8.75 -1.46
CA GLU A 63 7.37 -9.24 -2.40
C GLU A 63 6.76 -10.22 -3.41
N ALA A 64 5.95 -11.18 -2.95
CA ALA A 64 5.27 -12.13 -3.83
C ALA A 64 4.33 -11.44 -4.82
N ALA A 65 3.53 -10.46 -4.36
CA ALA A 65 2.64 -9.69 -5.21
C ALA A 65 3.42 -8.85 -6.23
N ALA A 66 4.49 -8.17 -5.81
CA ALA A 66 5.33 -7.38 -6.69
C ALA A 66 5.97 -8.25 -7.78
N ARG A 67 6.55 -9.39 -7.42
CA ARG A 67 7.14 -10.35 -8.39
C ARG A 67 6.10 -10.98 -9.31
N ALA A 68 4.84 -11.05 -8.90
CA ALA A 68 3.72 -11.48 -9.74
C ALA A 68 3.20 -10.37 -10.68
N GLY A 69 3.72 -9.14 -10.56
CA GLY A 69 3.38 -8.03 -11.44
C GLY A 69 2.16 -7.22 -10.98
N VAL A 70 1.83 -7.20 -9.69
CA VAL A 70 0.74 -6.36 -9.17
C VAL A 70 0.93 -4.90 -9.59
N ASP A 71 -0.15 -4.23 -10.00
CA ASP A 71 -0.08 -2.87 -10.51
C ASP A 71 0.04 -1.83 -9.39
N SER A 72 -0.66 -2.04 -8.28
CA SER A 72 -0.45 -1.25 -7.07
C SER A 72 -0.56 -2.08 -5.78
N VAL A 73 0.19 -1.63 -4.77
CA VAL A 73 0.11 -2.09 -3.38
C VAL A 73 -0.47 -0.98 -2.53
N GLU A 74 -1.52 -1.31 -1.79
CA GLU A 74 -2.15 -0.45 -0.79
C GLU A 74 -1.65 -0.83 0.60
N HIS A 75 -1.38 0.14 1.43
CA HIS A 75 -0.83 0.05 2.79
C HIS A 75 0.64 -0.38 2.81
N GLY A 76 0.97 -1.64 2.61
CA GLY A 76 2.36 -2.09 2.59
C GLY A 76 3.06 -1.91 3.93
N ALA A 77 2.44 -2.34 5.04
CA ALA A 77 3.09 -2.30 6.35
C ALA A 77 4.16 -3.38 6.47
N TYR A 78 5.18 -3.11 7.28
CA TYR A 78 6.27 -4.06 7.65
C TYR A 78 7.08 -4.56 6.46
N LEU A 79 7.44 -3.66 5.54
CA LEU A 79 8.28 -4.00 4.39
C LEU A 79 9.75 -4.11 4.80
N ASN A 80 10.47 -4.95 4.07
CA ASN A 80 11.92 -5.06 4.10
C ASN A 80 12.52 -4.62 2.75
N GLN A 81 13.84 -4.60 2.67
CA GLN A 81 14.56 -4.17 1.48
C GLN A 81 14.22 -5.02 0.25
N GLU A 82 14.02 -6.32 0.42
CA GLU A 82 13.69 -7.25 -0.66
C GLU A 82 12.33 -6.93 -1.28
N ALA A 83 11.31 -6.64 -0.45
CA ALA A 83 9.99 -6.23 -0.91
C ALA A 83 10.04 -4.89 -1.65
N LEU A 84 10.76 -3.89 -1.10
CA LEU A 84 10.95 -2.58 -1.76
C LEU A 84 11.66 -2.73 -3.11
N CYS A 85 12.72 -3.55 -3.19
CA CYS A 85 13.40 -3.86 -4.45
C CYS A 85 12.44 -4.50 -5.47
N ALA A 86 11.69 -5.51 -5.06
CA ALA A 86 10.74 -6.19 -5.94
C ALA A 86 9.68 -5.23 -6.48
N MET A 87 9.12 -4.37 -5.64
CA MET A 87 8.16 -3.34 -6.07
C MET A 87 8.77 -2.38 -7.07
N LYS A 88 10.00 -1.93 -6.83
CA LYS A 88 10.73 -1.02 -7.73
C LYS A 88 11.02 -1.67 -9.08
N GLU A 89 11.55 -2.89 -9.09
CA GLU A 89 11.93 -3.64 -10.29
C GLU A 89 10.72 -3.92 -11.21
N ASN A 90 9.56 -4.17 -10.61
CA ASN A 90 8.32 -4.48 -11.35
C ASN A 90 7.45 -3.25 -11.63
N GLY A 91 7.90 -2.05 -11.28
CA GLY A 91 7.17 -0.81 -11.54
C GLY A 91 5.82 -0.73 -10.82
N CYS A 92 5.73 -1.39 -9.66
CA CYS A 92 4.54 -1.34 -8.81
C CYS A 92 4.37 0.06 -8.23
N VAL A 93 3.14 0.58 -8.23
CA VAL A 93 2.80 1.82 -7.53
C VAL A 93 2.49 1.47 -6.08
N TRP A 94 3.07 2.23 -5.15
CA TRP A 94 2.76 2.10 -3.72
C TRP A 94 1.91 3.26 -3.22
N CYS A 95 0.75 2.93 -2.62
CA CYS A 95 -0.13 3.86 -1.92
C CYS A 95 -0.10 3.52 -0.41
N PRO A 96 0.80 4.13 0.40
CA PRO A 96 1.06 3.69 1.76
C PRO A 96 -0.03 4.03 2.78
N THR A 97 -0.97 4.93 2.44
CA THR A 97 -2.11 5.29 3.32
C THR A 97 -1.70 5.62 4.76
N LEU A 98 -0.64 6.44 4.91
CA LEU A 98 -0.03 6.77 6.20
C LEU A 98 -1.03 7.37 7.19
N SER A 99 -2.05 8.09 6.70
CA SER A 99 -3.09 8.67 7.53
C SER A 99 -3.92 7.64 8.29
N ALA A 100 -4.09 6.43 7.75
CA ALA A 100 -4.79 5.34 8.44
C ALA A 100 -4.07 4.92 9.74
N ILE A 101 -2.75 5.09 9.80
CA ILE A 101 -1.93 4.83 10.97
C ILE A 101 -1.75 6.11 11.80
N GLY A 102 -1.30 7.18 11.15
CA GLY A 102 -0.89 8.42 11.81
C GLY A 102 -2.01 9.11 12.58
N ASN A 103 -3.25 9.00 12.08
CA ASN A 103 -4.41 9.57 12.76
C ASN A 103 -4.85 8.81 14.01
N LEU A 104 -4.29 7.62 14.27
CA LEU A 104 -4.50 6.86 15.51
C LEU A 104 -3.67 7.39 16.66
N LYS A 105 -2.53 8.01 16.36
CA LYS A 105 -1.61 8.53 17.38
C LYS A 105 -2.29 9.58 18.25
N GLY A 106 -2.16 9.44 19.55
CA GLY A 106 -2.75 10.34 20.55
C GLY A 106 -4.27 10.17 20.74
N LYS A 107 -4.87 9.11 20.22
CA LYS A 107 -6.31 8.85 20.37
C LYS A 107 -6.67 7.93 21.54
N GLY A 108 -5.67 7.25 22.13
CA GLY A 108 -5.86 6.37 23.27
C GLY A 108 -6.76 5.15 23.01
N ARG A 109 -6.93 4.78 21.73
CA ARG A 109 -7.76 3.62 21.34
C ARG A 109 -6.97 2.34 21.28
N PHE A 110 -5.70 2.43 20.90
CA PHE A 110 -4.75 1.34 20.74
C PHE A 110 -3.49 1.63 21.56
N ASP A 111 -2.58 0.69 21.61
CA ASP A 111 -1.29 0.89 22.24
C ASP A 111 -0.49 1.98 21.51
N GLU A 112 -0.26 3.10 22.19
CA GLU A 112 0.42 4.26 21.60
C GLU A 112 1.87 3.96 21.18
N GLY A 113 2.53 3.04 21.88
CA GLY A 113 3.87 2.58 21.54
C GLY A 113 3.87 1.76 20.25
N ALA A 114 2.91 0.83 20.10
CA ALA A 114 2.75 0.04 18.90
C ALA A 114 2.40 0.93 17.71
N VAL A 115 1.39 1.81 17.83
CA VAL A 115 0.99 2.76 16.78
C VAL A 115 2.17 3.63 16.35
N SER A 116 2.95 4.19 17.30
CA SER A 116 4.11 5.01 16.95
C SER A 116 5.16 4.21 16.17
N ARG A 117 5.49 3.00 16.59
CA ARG A 117 6.46 2.14 15.89
C ARG A 117 6.00 1.73 14.50
N ILE A 118 4.70 1.45 14.32
CA ILE A 118 4.12 1.14 13.00
C ILE A 118 4.28 2.34 12.08
N LEU A 119 3.92 3.53 12.56
CA LEU A 119 4.05 4.76 11.78
C LEU A 119 5.50 5.07 11.43
N ASP A 120 6.42 4.99 12.40
CA ASP A 120 7.83 5.28 12.18
C ASP A 120 8.43 4.32 11.12
N SER A 121 8.12 3.03 11.20
CA SER A 121 8.52 2.03 10.19
C SER A 121 7.92 2.34 8.80
N ALA A 122 6.66 2.76 8.74
CA ALA A 122 6.02 3.12 7.47
C ALA A 122 6.66 4.37 6.85
N LEU A 123 6.95 5.40 7.65
CA LEU A 123 7.63 6.63 7.19
C LEU A 123 9.04 6.33 6.68
N GLU A 124 9.80 5.48 7.37
CA GLU A 124 11.14 5.05 6.96
C GLU A 124 11.09 4.30 5.62
N ASN A 125 10.21 3.32 5.47
CA ASN A 125 10.03 2.58 4.22
C ASN A 125 9.61 3.49 3.05
N VAL A 126 8.72 4.47 3.28
CA VAL A 126 8.34 5.46 2.26
C VAL A 126 9.55 6.30 1.83
N TYR A 127 10.37 6.74 2.78
CA TYR A 127 11.60 7.45 2.50
C TYR A 127 12.56 6.59 1.67
N GLU A 128 12.86 5.38 2.12
CA GLU A 128 13.77 4.45 1.42
C GLU A 128 13.30 4.15 0.01
N PHE A 129 12.01 3.81 -0.17
CA PHE A 129 11.45 3.53 -1.48
C PHE A 129 11.56 4.74 -2.43
N SER A 130 11.39 5.96 -1.89
CA SER A 130 11.58 7.19 -2.65
C SER A 130 13.02 7.38 -3.12
N GLN A 131 14.01 7.06 -2.25
CA GLN A 131 15.44 7.14 -2.60
C GLN A 131 15.84 6.12 -3.68
N MET A 132 15.16 5.00 -3.73
CA MET A 132 15.30 4.01 -4.80
C MET A 132 14.65 4.45 -6.12
N GLY A 133 13.95 5.58 -6.14
CA GLY A 133 13.15 6.04 -7.28
C GLY A 133 11.86 5.21 -7.48
N GLY A 134 11.31 4.69 -6.41
CA GLY A 134 10.03 3.99 -6.41
C GLY A 134 8.84 4.91 -6.71
N LEU A 135 7.75 4.33 -7.19
CA LEU A 135 6.52 5.05 -7.54
C LEU A 135 5.60 5.10 -6.32
N ILE A 136 5.43 6.30 -5.73
CA ILE A 136 4.58 6.50 -4.55
C ILE A 136 3.40 7.38 -4.95
N ALA A 137 2.19 6.87 -4.79
CA ALA A 137 0.95 7.61 -5.04
C ALA A 137 0.28 8.05 -3.72
N PRO A 138 -0.41 9.21 -3.72
CA PRO A 138 -1.22 9.61 -2.58
C PRO A 138 -2.52 8.81 -2.50
N GLY A 139 -2.91 8.42 -1.31
CA GLY A 139 -4.21 7.83 -1.02
C GLY A 139 -4.48 7.82 0.47
N THR A 140 -5.68 8.23 0.87
CA THR A 140 -6.02 8.48 2.27
C THR A 140 -6.65 7.29 2.98
N ASP A 141 -7.21 6.35 2.22
CA ASP A 141 -8.13 5.32 2.75
C ASP A 141 -9.29 5.92 3.56
N ALA A 142 -9.79 7.10 3.09
CA ALA A 142 -10.87 7.81 3.75
C ALA A 142 -12.17 7.01 3.72
N GLY A 143 -12.94 7.10 4.83
CA GLY A 143 -14.11 6.27 5.07
C GLY A 143 -13.89 5.26 6.17
N ALA A 144 -12.65 4.85 6.45
CA ALA A 144 -12.32 4.25 7.72
C ALA A 144 -12.50 5.29 8.83
N TRP A 145 -12.93 4.87 10.02
CA TRP A 145 -13.23 5.78 11.14
C TRP A 145 -12.05 6.70 11.54
N ALA A 146 -10.81 6.34 11.20
CA ALA A 146 -9.60 7.11 11.51
C ALA A 146 -9.35 8.26 10.53
N VAL A 147 -9.90 8.20 9.32
CA VAL A 147 -9.59 9.16 8.25
C VAL A 147 -10.87 9.78 7.69
N PRO A 148 -11.23 11.00 8.13
CA PRO A 148 -12.38 11.72 7.58
C PRO A 148 -12.18 12.04 6.09
N HIS A 149 -13.26 12.01 5.30
CA HIS A 149 -13.25 12.48 3.92
C HIS A 149 -12.80 13.95 3.86
N GLY A 150 -11.96 14.26 2.86
CA GLY A 150 -11.40 15.61 2.70
C GLY A 150 -10.23 15.93 3.63
N SER A 151 -9.74 14.96 4.40
CA SER A 151 -8.56 15.13 5.26
C SER A 151 -7.30 15.37 4.42
N LEU A 152 -6.45 16.30 4.88
CA LEU A 152 -5.12 16.55 4.32
C LEU A 152 -4.00 15.83 5.09
N THR A 153 -4.34 14.97 6.06
CA THR A 153 -3.35 14.34 6.94
C THR A 153 -2.41 13.40 6.18
N GLU A 154 -2.89 12.74 5.12
CA GLU A 154 -2.01 11.93 4.27
C GLU A 154 -0.87 12.75 3.67
N TYR A 155 -1.19 13.90 3.08
CA TYR A 155 -0.18 14.80 2.55
C TYR A 155 0.81 15.29 3.62
N GLN A 156 0.33 15.54 4.84
CA GLN A 156 1.20 15.94 5.96
C GLN A 156 2.18 14.83 6.35
N TRP A 157 1.71 13.59 6.43
CA TRP A 157 2.56 12.43 6.71
C TRP A 157 3.55 12.15 5.57
N MET A 158 3.10 12.23 4.31
CA MET A 158 3.98 12.16 3.15
C MET A 158 5.07 13.23 3.20
N LYS A 159 4.71 14.46 3.58
CA LYS A 159 5.68 15.54 3.73
C LYS A 159 6.70 15.28 4.85
N THR A 160 6.29 14.60 5.90
CA THR A 160 7.20 14.15 6.97
C THR A 160 8.23 13.15 6.45
N ALA A 161 7.81 12.19 5.60
CA ALA A 161 8.71 11.20 5.03
C ALA A 161 9.59 11.74 3.89
N LEU A 162 9.01 12.55 2.98
CA LEU A 162 9.63 12.91 1.69
C LEU A 162 10.22 14.32 1.65
N GLY A 163 9.93 15.17 2.64
CA GLY A 163 10.45 16.52 2.75
C GLY A 163 10.09 17.42 1.56
N ALA A 164 11.09 18.06 0.96
CA ALA A 164 10.91 19.00 -0.14
C ALA A 164 10.49 18.32 -1.47
N ASP A 165 10.73 17.04 -1.62
CA ASP A 165 10.43 16.27 -2.84
C ASP A 165 8.98 15.77 -2.91
N THR A 166 8.17 15.97 -1.88
CA THR A 166 6.81 15.44 -1.75
C THR A 166 5.97 15.67 -2.99
N ASP A 167 5.81 16.92 -3.41
CA ASP A 167 4.92 17.25 -4.54
C ASP A 167 5.36 16.60 -5.84
N ARG A 168 6.68 16.58 -6.10
CA ARG A 168 7.24 15.94 -7.29
C ARG A 168 6.96 14.44 -7.30
N ILE A 169 7.25 13.77 -6.19
CA ILE A 169 7.10 12.31 -6.05
C ILE A 169 5.63 11.91 -6.16
N LEU A 170 4.74 12.55 -5.39
CA LEU A 170 3.32 12.22 -5.39
C LEU A 170 2.65 12.51 -6.74
N LYS A 171 3.04 13.60 -7.42
CA LYS A 171 2.54 13.90 -8.77
C LYS A 171 2.95 12.83 -9.78
N GLN A 172 4.20 12.34 -9.69
CA GLN A 172 4.70 11.27 -10.56
C GLN A 172 3.95 9.96 -10.30
N GLY A 173 3.75 9.57 -9.03
CA GLY A 173 3.02 8.37 -8.66
C GLY A 173 1.54 8.43 -9.07
N ALA A 174 0.88 9.57 -8.85
CA ALA A 174 -0.52 9.77 -9.26
C ALA A 174 -0.68 9.67 -10.80
N ALA A 175 0.23 10.28 -11.56
CA ALA A 175 0.21 10.15 -13.02
C ALA A 175 0.35 8.68 -13.45
N LYS A 176 1.23 7.92 -12.79
CA LYS A 176 1.41 6.50 -13.10
C LYS A 176 0.22 5.64 -12.70
N THR A 177 -0.46 5.97 -11.61
CA THR A 177 -1.73 5.31 -11.24
C THR A 177 -2.77 5.51 -12.34
N MET A 178 -2.95 6.74 -12.82
CA MET A 178 -3.91 7.04 -13.90
C MET A 178 -3.56 6.35 -15.24
N GLU A 179 -2.30 5.99 -15.48
CA GLU A 179 -1.90 5.21 -16.66
C GLU A 179 -2.24 3.71 -16.53
N LYS A 180 -2.26 3.21 -15.29
CA LYS A 180 -2.48 1.77 -15.00
C LYS A 180 -3.96 1.43 -14.82
N PHE A 181 -4.75 2.37 -14.34
CA PHE A 181 -6.16 2.21 -13.96
C PHE A 181 -7.06 3.20 -14.67
#